data_4897b612787dd35238ba8779772ff345
#
_entry.id   4897b612787dd35238ba8779772ff345
#
_cell.length_a   1.000
_cell.length_b   1.000
_cell.length_c   1.000
_cell.angle_alpha   90.00
_cell.angle_beta   90.00
_cell.angle_gamma   90.00
#
_symmetry.space_group_name_H-M   'P 1'
#
loop_
_entity.id
_entity.type
_entity.pdbx_description
1 polymer ?
#
loop_
_entity_poly.entity_id
_entity_poly.type
_entity_poly.pdbx_seq_one_letter_code
_entity_poly.pdbx_strand_id
1 'polypeptide(L)'
;MRKYKRQEQDSYKYTLANLNLRDKKSTSANIITVIPAGSKVEVVDAEEDWYEVIYNGQKGYVYNEYLSVTKFTWTNVILRSYPSSESNPVTVVPAKSRVQVLSVNGDWSHVIYNNQEGYIFSYFLSDDGNPPEGYKFDYFYTDMTRFVNENNIKSPTMNLITTDLKNKLTYIFEKGSNGLWILLFKWDCTIGKPSTPTIKGTFYVSGRKPYFGSDTYSVKYATRIRGSYYYHSILFNSEGTEIIDDRLGMALSHGCIRLAVENAQWIYDNVLDTTTIIIN
;
A
#
# COMPACT_ATOMS: atom_id res chain seq x y z
N MET A 1 30.31 8.47 27.13
CA MET A 1 28.87 8.72 26.96
C MET A 1 28.60 9.07 25.50
N ARG A 2 28.08 8.13 24.70
CA ARG A 2 27.63 8.42 23.32
C ARG A 2 26.30 9.14 23.39
N LYS A 3 26.25 10.42 23.01
CA LYS A 3 25.00 11.14 22.76
C LYS A 3 24.32 10.45 21.58
N TYR A 4 23.26 9.68 21.83
CA TYR A 4 22.31 9.31 20.79
C TYR A 4 21.78 10.62 20.22
N LYS A 5 21.96 10.84 18.90
CA LYS A 5 21.25 11.88 18.17
C LYS A 5 19.75 11.57 18.39
N ARG A 6 19.02 12.45 19.09
CA ARG A 6 17.57 12.48 19.08
C ARG A 6 17.15 12.42 17.61
N GLN A 7 16.50 11.34 17.18
CA GLN A 7 15.70 11.37 15.96
C GLN A 7 14.74 12.54 16.12
N GLU A 8 14.45 13.28 15.05
CA GLU A 8 13.45 14.35 15.07
C GLU A 8 12.15 13.74 15.62
N GLN A 9 11.91 14.00 16.88
CA GLN A 9 10.76 13.52 17.62
C GLN A 9 9.52 14.08 16.93
N ASP A 10 8.46 13.29 16.79
CA ASP A 10 7.19 13.73 16.24
C ASP A 10 6.75 15.00 16.92
N SER A 11 7.01 16.14 16.31
CA SER A 11 6.71 17.44 16.90
C SER A 11 5.20 17.68 17.03
N TYR A 12 4.38 16.91 16.30
CA TYR A 12 2.92 17.09 16.33
C TYR A 12 2.18 15.75 16.21
N LYS A 13 1.06 15.66 16.94
CA LYS A 13 0.07 14.59 16.83
C LYS A 13 -1.35 15.18 16.81
N TYR A 14 -2.34 14.34 16.52
CA TYR A 14 -3.74 14.73 16.51
C TYR A 14 -4.50 13.92 17.56
N THR A 15 -5.43 14.55 18.27
CA THR A 15 -6.30 13.86 19.22
C THR A 15 -7.36 13.04 18.47
N LEU A 16 -7.56 11.79 18.88
CA LEU A 16 -8.54 10.88 18.28
C LEU A 16 -9.93 11.01 18.92
N ALA A 17 -10.01 11.59 20.09
CA ALA A 17 -11.22 11.88 20.85
C ALA A 17 -11.05 13.17 21.63
N ASN A 18 -12.13 13.67 22.28
CA ASN A 18 -12.02 14.72 23.28
C ASN A 18 -11.11 14.22 24.41
N LEU A 19 -10.00 14.92 24.65
CA LEU A 19 -8.91 14.44 25.48
C LEU A 19 -8.59 15.44 26.62
N ASN A 20 -8.55 14.97 27.84
CA ASN A 20 -8.18 15.81 28.98
C ASN A 20 -6.68 16.11 28.98
N LEU A 21 -6.31 17.39 28.95
CA LEU A 21 -4.97 17.87 29.27
C LEU A 21 -4.85 18.00 30.78
N ARG A 22 -3.88 17.33 31.38
CA ARG A 22 -3.74 17.22 32.83
C ARG A 22 -2.43 17.82 33.34
N ASP A 23 -2.43 18.22 34.59
CA ASP A 23 -1.25 18.80 35.27
C ASP A 23 -0.20 17.75 35.67
N LYS A 24 -0.57 16.44 35.67
CA LYS A 24 0.32 15.32 36.02
C LYS A 24 -0.04 14.08 35.18
N LYS A 25 0.89 13.13 35.09
CA LYS A 25 0.75 11.82 34.41
C LYS A 25 -0.18 10.87 35.21
N SER A 26 -1.44 11.23 35.36
CA SER A 26 -2.43 10.42 36.11
C SER A 26 -3.84 10.74 35.69
N THR A 27 -4.69 9.71 35.62
CA THR A 27 -6.14 9.87 35.37
C THR A 27 -6.89 10.59 36.48
N SER A 28 -6.33 10.64 37.68
CA SER A 28 -6.85 11.37 38.83
C SER A 28 -6.30 12.80 38.96
N ALA A 29 -5.35 13.22 38.13
CA ALA A 29 -4.77 14.55 38.13
C ALA A 29 -5.78 15.61 37.67
N ASN A 30 -5.55 16.87 38.07
CA ASN A 30 -6.42 17.98 37.67
C ASN A 30 -6.44 18.16 36.17
N ILE A 31 -7.62 18.43 35.62
CA ILE A 31 -7.81 18.77 34.21
C ILE A 31 -7.51 20.26 34.03
N ILE A 32 -6.52 20.58 33.21
CA ILE A 32 -6.18 21.96 32.80
C ILE A 32 -7.23 22.44 31.79
N THR A 33 -7.49 21.61 30.76
CA THR A 33 -8.50 21.88 29.75
C THR A 33 -8.89 20.56 29.04
N VAL A 34 -9.97 20.59 28.26
CA VAL A 34 -10.34 19.49 27.37
C VAL A 34 -9.92 19.89 25.95
N ILE A 35 -9.09 19.05 25.32
CA ILE A 35 -8.66 19.19 23.94
C ILE A 35 -9.72 18.51 23.07
N PRO A 36 -10.37 19.21 22.12
CA PRO A 36 -11.35 18.58 21.22
C PRO A 36 -10.72 17.51 20.32
N ALA A 37 -11.52 16.53 19.92
CA ALA A 37 -11.12 15.54 18.91
C ALA A 37 -10.65 16.22 17.61
N GLY A 38 -9.63 15.64 16.94
CA GLY A 38 -9.04 16.18 15.73
C GLY A 38 -8.10 17.38 15.93
N SER A 39 -7.87 17.80 17.20
CA SER A 39 -6.96 18.92 17.49
C SER A 39 -5.51 18.52 17.32
N LYS A 40 -4.72 19.43 16.72
CA LYS A 40 -3.27 19.30 16.62
C LYS A 40 -2.62 19.71 17.93
N VAL A 41 -1.76 18.87 18.48
CA VAL A 41 -0.98 19.13 19.70
C VAL A 41 0.51 19.01 19.40
N GLU A 42 1.32 19.89 20.00
CA GLU A 42 2.76 19.80 19.94
C GLU A 42 3.27 18.81 21.00
N VAL A 43 4.05 17.82 20.62
CA VAL A 43 4.64 16.83 21.52
C VAL A 43 5.98 17.36 22.01
N VAL A 44 6.09 17.58 23.32
CA VAL A 44 7.30 18.04 24.01
C VAL A 44 8.15 16.85 24.47
N ASP A 45 7.49 15.83 25.04
CA ASP A 45 8.12 14.60 25.48
C ASP A 45 7.16 13.42 25.33
N ALA A 46 7.70 12.25 24.99
CA ALA A 46 6.94 11.03 24.74
C ALA A 46 7.47 9.92 25.66
N GLU A 47 6.73 9.63 26.70
CA GLU A 47 7.02 8.51 27.60
C GLU A 47 5.87 7.51 27.52
N GLU A 48 6.17 6.22 27.59
CA GLU A 48 5.23 5.09 27.51
C GLU A 48 3.73 5.45 27.29
N ASP A 49 2.97 5.64 28.38
CA ASP A 49 1.52 5.88 28.33
C ASP A 49 1.15 7.37 28.32
N TRP A 50 2.03 8.27 28.75
CA TRP A 50 1.74 9.68 28.91
C TRP A 50 2.67 10.56 28.10
N TYR A 51 2.10 11.40 27.23
CA TYR A 51 2.86 12.40 26.48
C TYR A 51 2.71 13.77 27.08
N GLU A 52 3.82 14.49 27.23
CA GLU A 52 3.83 15.90 27.53
C GLU A 52 3.58 16.68 26.24
N VAL A 53 2.52 17.47 26.23
CA VAL A 53 2.10 18.21 25.04
C VAL A 53 1.83 19.68 25.33
N ILE A 54 1.85 20.50 24.28
CA ILE A 54 1.39 21.89 24.32
C ILE A 54 0.15 21.99 23.42
N TYR A 55 -0.93 22.53 23.98
CA TYR A 55 -2.15 22.85 23.26
C TYR A 55 -2.59 24.27 23.59
N ASN A 56 -2.75 25.14 22.59
CA ASN A 56 -3.10 26.58 22.76
C ASN A 56 -2.23 27.29 23.80
N GLY A 57 -0.91 26.99 23.80
CA GLY A 57 0.05 27.57 24.77
C GLY A 57 0.01 26.98 26.17
N GLN A 58 -0.90 26.07 26.49
CA GLN A 58 -0.96 25.36 27.75
C GLN A 58 -0.19 24.05 27.66
N LYS A 59 0.72 23.85 28.61
CA LYS A 59 1.54 22.63 28.72
C LYS A 59 0.92 21.67 29.72
N GLY A 60 0.91 20.39 29.43
CA GLY A 60 0.39 19.35 30.30
C GLY A 60 0.55 17.96 29.74
N TYR A 61 -0.14 17.00 30.33
CA TYR A 61 -0.02 15.57 30.00
C TYR A 61 -1.31 15.02 29.45
N VAL A 62 -1.18 14.19 28.41
CA VAL A 62 -2.28 13.46 27.78
C VAL A 62 -1.93 11.98 27.66
N TYR A 63 -2.95 11.12 27.67
CA TYR A 63 -2.75 9.67 27.51
C TYR A 63 -2.55 9.36 26.02
N ASN A 64 -1.46 8.67 25.68
CA ASN A 64 -0.98 8.52 24.30
C ASN A 64 -1.92 7.70 23.40
N GLU A 65 -2.72 6.78 23.98
CA GLU A 65 -3.67 5.93 23.27
C GLU A 65 -4.71 6.75 22.48
N TYR A 66 -4.97 7.99 22.91
CA TYR A 66 -5.89 8.91 22.24
C TYR A 66 -5.20 9.88 21.28
N LEU A 67 -3.97 9.59 20.89
CA LEU A 67 -3.22 10.36 19.91
C LEU A 67 -3.02 9.56 18.61
N SER A 68 -2.96 10.27 17.50
CA SER A 68 -2.66 9.68 16.19
C SER A 68 -1.35 8.88 16.20
N VAL A 69 -1.30 7.81 15.42
CA VAL A 69 -0.10 6.99 15.26
C VAL A 69 0.71 7.49 14.05
N THR A 70 2.00 7.67 14.24
CA THR A 70 2.91 8.00 13.14
C THR A 70 3.24 6.75 12.36
N LYS A 71 3.09 6.82 11.05
CA LYS A 71 3.56 5.82 10.09
C LYS A 71 4.30 6.51 8.94
N PHE A 72 5.00 5.73 8.14
CA PHE A 72 5.71 6.20 6.96
C PHE A 72 5.27 5.43 5.74
N THR A 73 5.17 6.13 4.61
CA THR A 73 4.95 5.47 3.33
C THR A 73 6.25 4.78 2.89
N TRP A 74 6.19 3.53 2.49
CA TRP A 74 7.37 2.86 1.95
C TRP A 74 7.49 2.95 0.42
N THR A 75 6.48 3.49 -0.25
CA THR A 75 6.44 3.80 -1.69
C THR A 75 5.66 5.07 -1.93
N ASN A 76 5.70 5.62 -3.15
CA ASN A 76 4.79 6.69 -3.55
C ASN A 76 3.36 6.17 -3.53
N VAL A 77 2.46 6.88 -2.86
CA VAL A 77 1.05 6.49 -2.74
C VAL A 77 0.12 7.66 -2.99
N ILE A 78 -1.11 7.36 -3.36
CA ILE A 78 -2.14 8.37 -3.54
C ILE A 78 -2.90 8.51 -2.22
N LEU A 79 -2.95 9.74 -1.69
CA LEU A 79 -3.93 10.13 -0.69
C LEU A 79 -5.27 10.35 -1.40
N ARG A 80 -6.32 9.70 -0.92
CA ARG A 80 -7.63 9.67 -1.57
C ARG A 80 -8.71 10.28 -0.69
N SER A 81 -9.75 10.84 -1.32
CA SER A 81 -10.87 11.47 -0.60
C SER A 81 -11.77 10.48 0.15
N TYR A 82 -11.82 9.21 -0.28
CA TYR A 82 -12.58 8.12 0.34
C TYR A 82 -11.77 6.83 0.34
N PRO A 83 -12.08 5.85 1.21
CA PRO A 83 -11.40 4.56 1.30
C PRO A 83 -11.77 3.63 0.12
N SER A 84 -11.47 4.10 -1.10
CA SER A 84 -11.69 3.40 -2.35
C SER A 84 -10.63 3.79 -3.36
N SER A 85 -10.14 2.82 -4.12
CA SER A 85 -9.19 3.07 -5.22
C SER A 85 -9.79 3.87 -6.39
N GLU A 86 -11.13 3.91 -6.48
CA GLU A 86 -11.88 4.67 -7.49
C GLU A 86 -12.17 6.11 -7.03
N SER A 87 -11.91 6.43 -5.77
CA SER A 87 -12.14 7.77 -5.24
C SER A 87 -11.13 8.78 -5.78
N ASN A 88 -11.51 10.06 -5.76
CA ASN A 88 -10.68 11.14 -6.27
C ASN A 88 -9.33 11.22 -5.52
N PRO A 89 -8.22 11.41 -6.25
CA PRO A 89 -6.94 11.68 -5.63
C PRO A 89 -6.94 13.08 -4.99
N VAL A 90 -6.47 13.16 -3.76
CA VAL A 90 -6.20 14.43 -3.05
C VAL A 90 -4.79 14.91 -3.40
N THR A 91 -3.80 14.05 -3.22
CA THR A 91 -2.40 14.32 -3.56
C THR A 91 -1.61 13.01 -3.69
N VAL A 92 -0.39 13.11 -4.22
CA VAL A 92 0.60 12.02 -4.16
C VAL A 92 1.47 12.21 -2.93
N VAL A 93 1.54 11.21 -2.08
CA VAL A 93 2.43 11.15 -0.92
C VAL A 93 3.70 10.40 -1.34
N PRO A 94 4.88 11.05 -1.36
CA PRO A 94 6.13 10.39 -1.74
C PRO A 94 6.52 9.25 -0.79
N ALA A 95 7.35 8.34 -1.27
CA ALA A 95 7.99 7.32 -0.42
C ALA A 95 8.75 7.98 0.75
N LYS A 96 8.81 7.28 1.90
CA LYS A 96 9.45 7.75 3.14
C LYS A 96 8.79 9.00 3.75
N SER A 97 7.62 9.37 3.28
CA SER A 97 6.85 10.47 3.89
C SER A 97 6.19 10.02 5.18
N ARG A 98 6.27 10.90 6.18
CA ARG A 98 5.57 10.74 7.45
C ARG A 98 4.08 11.08 7.27
N VAL A 99 3.22 10.24 7.83
CA VAL A 99 1.77 10.48 7.91
C VAL A 99 1.28 10.24 9.35
N GLN A 100 0.23 10.94 9.75
CA GLN A 100 -0.46 10.71 11.02
C GLN A 100 -1.70 9.86 10.76
N VAL A 101 -1.74 8.64 11.28
CA VAL A 101 -2.88 7.74 11.17
C VAL A 101 -3.88 8.05 12.26
N LEU A 102 -5.10 8.41 11.86
CA LEU A 102 -6.22 8.73 12.73
C LEU A 102 -7.05 7.48 13.07
N SER A 103 -7.27 6.63 12.09
CA SER A 103 -7.98 5.37 12.24
C SER A 103 -7.64 4.39 11.13
N VAL A 104 -7.95 3.12 11.36
CA VAL A 104 -7.83 2.06 10.35
C VAL A 104 -9.19 1.37 10.25
N ASN A 105 -9.71 1.23 9.03
CA ASN A 105 -10.93 0.52 8.72
C ASN A 105 -10.69 -0.42 7.55
N GLY A 106 -10.64 -1.72 7.82
CA GLY A 106 -10.27 -2.73 6.85
C GLY A 106 -8.89 -2.46 6.25
N ASP A 107 -8.82 -2.38 4.94
CA ASP A 107 -7.58 -2.15 4.20
C ASP A 107 -7.15 -0.68 4.11
N TRP A 108 -7.88 0.26 4.68
CA TRP A 108 -7.66 1.69 4.54
C TRP A 108 -7.33 2.36 5.85
N SER A 109 -6.27 3.18 5.84
CA SER A 109 -5.91 4.09 6.93
C SER A 109 -6.41 5.50 6.60
N HIS A 110 -7.17 6.09 7.51
CA HIS A 110 -7.51 7.49 7.50
C HIS A 110 -6.33 8.27 8.05
N VAL A 111 -5.77 9.19 7.29
CA VAL A 111 -4.49 9.83 7.62
C VAL A 111 -4.50 11.33 7.36
N ILE A 112 -3.56 12.02 8.01
CA ILE A 112 -3.19 13.40 7.69
C ILE A 112 -1.76 13.42 7.15
N TYR A 113 -1.58 14.07 6.01
CA TYR A 113 -0.30 14.36 5.38
C TYR A 113 -0.24 15.84 4.96
N ASN A 114 0.76 16.59 5.45
CA ASN A 114 0.94 18.02 5.14
C ASN A 114 -0.37 18.83 5.28
N ASN A 115 -1.10 18.65 6.38
CA ASN A 115 -2.41 19.25 6.68
C ASN A 115 -3.53 18.87 5.67
N GLN A 116 -3.31 17.91 4.81
CA GLN A 116 -4.34 17.32 3.96
C GLN A 116 -4.80 16.00 4.57
N GLU A 117 -6.11 15.84 4.67
CA GLU A 117 -6.76 14.67 5.24
C GLU A 117 -7.28 13.76 4.13
N GLY A 118 -7.22 12.45 4.32
CA GLY A 118 -7.69 11.47 3.35
C GLY A 118 -7.33 10.05 3.72
N TYR A 119 -7.37 9.17 2.74
CA TYR A 119 -7.21 7.74 2.92
C TYR A 119 -6.03 7.20 2.12
N ILE A 120 -5.21 6.39 2.80
CA ILE A 120 -4.14 5.61 2.18
C ILE A 120 -4.43 4.13 2.43
N PHE A 121 -4.18 3.30 1.44
CA PHE A 121 -4.24 1.86 1.61
C PHE A 121 -3.21 1.42 2.67
N SER A 122 -3.64 0.83 3.77
CA SER A 122 -2.84 0.56 4.99
C SER A 122 -1.56 -0.22 4.71
N TYR A 123 -1.58 -1.07 3.69
CA TYR A 123 -0.42 -1.84 3.24
C TYR A 123 0.80 -0.96 2.90
N PHE A 124 0.59 0.28 2.43
CA PHE A 124 1.68 1.18 2.06
C PHE A 124 2.32 1.91 3.24
N LEU A 125 1.87 1.64 4.44
CA LEU A 125 2.34 2.26 5.68
C LEU A 125 3.14 1.26 6.51
N SER A 126 4.28 1.70 7.04
CA SER A 126 5.12 0.95 7.97
C SER A 126 5.66 1.87 9.07
N ASP A 127 6.27 1.29 10.11
CA ASP A 127 6.82 2.06 11.22
C ASP A 127 8.12 2.80 10.87
N ASP A 128 8.86 2.30 9.89
CA ASP A 128 10.18 2.79 9.50
C ASP A 128 10.27 3.28 8.05
N GLY A 129 9.15 3.24 7.32
CA GLY A 129 9.09 3.56 5.88
C GLY A 129 9.77 2.52 5.00
N ASN A 130 10.03 1.33 5.51
CA ASN A 130 10.49 0.20 4.71
C ASN A 130 9.29 -0.69 4.36
N PRO A 131 9.33 -1.39 3.22
CA PRO A 131 8.32 -2.40 2.93
C PRO A 131 8.32 -3.45 4.06
N PRO A 132 7.19 -4.11 4.34
CA PRO A 132 7.14 -5.26 5.24
C PRO A 132 8.28 -6.23 4.90
N GLU A 133 8.85 -6.88 5.91
CA GLU A 133 10.01 -7.79 5.73
C GLU A 133 9.86 -8.58 4.44
N GLY A 134 10.77 -8.33 3.54
CA GLY A 134 10.71 -8.77 2.16
C GLY A 134 12.00 -9.46 1.76
N TYR A 135 11.96 -9.98 0.60
CA TYR A 135 13.03 -10.70 -0.05
C TYR A 135 14.22 -9.78 -0.36
N LYS A 136 15.40 -10.32 -0.43
CA LYS A 136 16.54 -9.63 -1.04
C LYS A 136 16.28 -9.50 -2.53
N PHE A 137 16.14 -8.27 -3.03
CA PHE A 137 15.80 -8.00 -4.44
C PHE A 137 17.01 -8.06 -5.39
N ASP A 138 18.13 -8.66 -4.95
CA ASP A 138 19.19 -9.06 -5.83
C ASP A 138 18.61 -9.97 -6.94
N TYR A 139 19.03 -9.76 -8.16
CA TYR A 139 18.55 -10.47 -9.35
C TYR A 139 17.10 -10.21 -9.79
N PHE A 140 16.26 -9.53 -9.01
CA PHE A 140 14.85 -9.30 -9.36
C PHE A 140 14.67 -8.70 -10.77
N TYR A 141 15.56 -7.79 -11.16
CA TYR A 141 15.50 -7.11 -12.46
C TYR A 141 16.37 -7.74 -13.54
N THR A 142 17.20 -8.71 -13.22
CA THR A 142 18.20 -9.31 -14.13
C THR A 142 18.01 -10.80 -14.35
N ASP A 143 17.66 -11.54 -13.30
CA ASP A 143 17.43 -12.98 -13.32
C ASP A 143 16.30 -13.34 -12.34
N MET A 144 15.07 -13.23 -12.79
CA MET A 144 13.89 -13.48 -11.97
C MET A 144 13.82 -14.92 -11.47
N THR A 145 14.29 -15.90 -12.25
CA THR A 145 14.32 -17.31 -11.82
C THR A 145 15.27 -17.53 -10.66
N ARG A 146 16.41 -16.89 -10.72
CA ARG A 146 17.38 -16.90 -9.63
C ARG A 146 16.82 -16.21 -8.38
N PHE A 147 16.20 -15.04 -8.55
CA PHE A 147 15.56 -14.31 -7.46
C PHE A 147 14.55 -15.18 -6.70
N VAL A 148 13.61 -15.82 -7.40
CA VAL A 148 12.55 -16.59 -6.72
C VAL A 148 13.10 -17.83 -6.01
N ASN A 149 14.16 -18.46 -6.54
CA ASN A 149 14.74 -19.66 -5.98
C ASN A 149 15.72 -19.36 -4.82
N GLU A 150 16.61 -18.37 -4.94
CA GLU A 150 17.54 -18.01 -3.88
C GLU A 150 16.84 -17.41 -2.65
N ASN A 151 15.75 -16.69 -2.85
CA ASN A 151 14.92 -16.22 -1.74
C ASN A 151 13.98 -17.29 -1.18
N ASN A 152 14.01 -18.53 -1.73
CA ASN A 152 13.15 -19.63 -1.30
C ASN A 152 11.68 -19.23 -1.17
N ILE A 153 11.19 -18.47 -2.16
CA ILE A 153 9.84 -17.91 -2.13
C ILE A 153 8.82 -19.04 -2.00
N LYS A 154 7.83 -18.82 -1.16
CA LYS A 154 6.74 -19.78 -0.94
C LYS A 154 5.46 -19.32 -1.60
N SER A 155 4.72 -20.25 -2.14
CA SER A 155 3.34 -20.09 -2.55
C SER A 155 2.52 -21.26 -2.02
N PRO A 156 1.31 -21.03 -1.50
CA PRO A 156 0.40 -22.13 -1.11
C PRO A 156 -0.02 -23.03 -2.28
N THR A 157 0.13 -22.53 -3.52
CA THR A 157 -0.25 -23.27 -4.74
C THR A 157 0.98 -23.70 -5.54
N MET A 158 0.74 -24.37 -6.65
CA MET A 158 1.80 -24.78 -7.58
C MET A 158 2.32 -23.63 -8.43
N ASN A 159 1.67 -22.47 -8.39
CA ASN A 159 2.08 -21.30 -9.16
C ASN A 159 2.63 -20.18 -8.27
N LEU A 160 3.44 -19.32 -8.89
CA LEU A 160 3.94 -18.06 -8.34
C LEU A 160 3.92 -17.01 -9.47
N ILE A 161 3.47 -15.81 -9.18
CA ILE A 161 3.50 -14.68 -10.11
C ILE A 161 4.49 -13.64 -9.60
N THR A 162 5.35 -13.11 -10.48
CA THR A 162 6.13 -11.92 -10.16
C THR A 162 5.95 -10.87 -11.25
N THR A 163 5.92 -9.58 -10.87
CA THR A 163 5.86 -8.48 -11.81
C THR A 163 6.97 -7.47 -11.54
N ASP A 164 7.82 -7.29 -12.53
CA ASP A 164 8.89 -6.31 -12.59
C ASP A 164 8.34 -5.01 -13.18
N LEU A 165 8.07 -4.02 -12.33
CA LEU A 165 7.53 -2.73 -12.74
C LEU A 165 8.56 -1.87 -13.50
N LYS A 166 9.86 -2.07 -13.26
CA LYS A 166 10.93 -1.34 -13.96
C LYS A 166 10.97 -1.73 -15.43
N ASN A 167 10.99 -3.02 -15.71
CA ASN A 167 11.06 -3.56 -17.06
C ASN A 167 9.68 -3.83 -17.67
N LYS A 168 8.60 -3.71 -16.88
CA LYS A 168 7.18 -3.94 -17.28
C LYS A 168 6.96 -5.36 -17.79
N LEU A 169 7.40 -6.32 -16.98
CA LEU A 169 7.36 -7.75 -17.28
C LEU A 169 6.62 -8.49 -16.17
N THR A 170 5.74 -9.39 -16.56
CA THR A 170 5.09 -10.35 -15.66
C THR A 170 5.62 -11.74 -15.95
N TYR A 171 6.01 -12.46 -14.89
CA TYR A 171 6.56 -13.81 -14.96
C TYR A 171 5.64 -14.77 -14.22
N ILE A 172 5.41 -15.93 -14.81
CA ILE A 172 4.65 -17.03 -14.22
C ILE A 172 5.59 -18.19 -13.98
N PHE A 173 5.57 -18.71 -12.77
CA PHE A 173 6.35 -19.89 -12.40
C PHE A 173 5.45 -21.02 -11.96
N GLU A 174 5.93 -22.24 -12.18
CA GLU A 174 5.36 -23.47 -11.63
C GLU A 174 6.40 -24.16 -10.73
N LYS A 175 5.92 -24.83 -9.69
CA LYS A 175 6.78 -25.54 -8.76
C LYS A 175 7.15 -26.90 -9.32
N GLY A 176 8.44 -27.09 -9.57
CA GLY A 176 8.98 -28.36 -10.03
C GLY A 176 9.00 -29.44 -8.95
N SER A 177 9.18 -30.69 -9.35
CA SER A 177 9.25 -31.86 -8.45
C SER A 177 10.39 -31.79 -7.42
N ASN A 178 11.45 -31.03 -7.72
CA ASN A 178 12.57 -30.74 -6.82
C ASN A 178 12.32 -29.57 -5.87
N GLY A 179 11.11 -29.00 -5.88
CA GLY A 179 10.73 -27.88 -5.06
C GLY A 179 11.20 -26.49 -5.53
N LEU A 180 11.93 -26.43 -6.64
CA LEU A 180 12.36 -25.18 -7.26
C LEU A 180 11.29 -24.61 -8.18
N TRP A 181 11.30 -23.30 -8.36
CA TRP A 181 10.43 -22.60 -9.29
C TRP A 181 11.01 -22.68 -10.71
N ILE A 182 10.19 -23.13 -11.63
CA ILE A 182 10.48 -23.23 -13.07
C ILE A 182 9.69 -22.14 -13.77
N LEU A 183 10.36 -21.31 -14.58
CA LEU A 183 9.71 -20.27 -15.36
C LEU A 183 8.85 -20.90 -16.46
N LEU A 184 7.55 -20.65 -16.44
CA LEU A 184 6.63 -21.03 -17.51
C LEU A 184 6.51 -19.94 -18.57
N PHE A 185 6.25 -18.69 -18.11
CA PHE A 185 6.00 -17.58 -19.01
C PHE A 185 6.66 -16.29 -18.54
N LYS A 186 7.02 -15.46 -19.51
CA LYS A 186 7.48 -14.10 -19.35
C LYS A 186 6.74 -13.23 -20.36
N TRP A 187 5.96 -12.27 -19.89
CA TRP A 187 5.07 -11.46 -20.72
C TRP A 187 5.30 -9.96 -20.49
N ASP A 188 5.18 -9.19 -21.56
CA ASP A 188 5.07 -7.74 -21.45
C ASP A 188 3.77 -7.37 -20.75
N CYS A 189 3.82 -6.33 -19.91
CA CYS A 189 2.64 -5.83 -19.22
C CYS A 189 2.62 -4.30 -19.21
N THR A 190 1.44 -3.71 -19.12
CA THR A 190 1.27 -2.28 -18.87
C THR A 190 0.89 -2.06 -17.42
N ILE A 191 1.59 -1.15 -16.78
CA ILE A 191 1.50 -0.84 -15.37
C ILE A 191 0.87 0.54 -15.12
N GLY A 192 0.65 0.88 -13.85
CA GLY A 192 0.16 2.19 -13.43
C GLY A 192 1.07 3.33 -13.86
N LYS A 193 0.47 4.43 -14.34
CA LYS A 193 1.20 5.68 -14.62
C LYS A 193 1.72 6.29 -13.30
N PRO A 194 2.70 7.21 -13.34
CA PRO A 194 3.28 7.80 -12.12
C PRO A 194 2.27 8.43 -11.15
N SER A 195 1.16 8.97 -11.67
CA SER A 195 0.08 9.55 -10.84
C SER A 195 -0.86 8.51 -10.22
N THR A 196 -0.84 7.27 -10.72
CA THR A 196 -1.64 6.14 -10.22
C THR A 196 -0.80 4.85 -10.27
N PRO A 197 0.26 4.75 -9.44
CA PRO A 197 1.23 3.68 -9.57
C PRO A 197 0.63 2.31 -9.23
N THR A 198 1.15 1.27 -9.86
CA THR A 198 0.91 -0.12 -9.45
C THR A 198 1.52 -0.36 -8.07
N ILE A 199 0.81 -1.11 -7.24
CA ILE A 199 1.26 -1.46 -5.89
C ILE A 199 2.51 -2.34 -5.94
N LYS A 200 3.40 -2.16 -4.95
CA LYS A 200 4.57 -3.02 -4.73
C LYS A 200 4.39 -3.87 -3.48
N GLY A 201 4.96 -5.05 -3.47
CA GLY A 201 5.00 -5.94 -2.32
C GLY A 201 4.64 -7.37 -2.61
N THR A 202 4.33 -8.12 -1.56
CA THR A 202 3.86 -9.51 -1.63
C THR A 202 2.37 -9.56 -1.39
N PHE A 203 1.65 -10.19 -2.30
CA PHE A 203 0.19 -10.32 -2.29
C PHE A 203 -0.21 -11.76 -2.55
N TYR A 204 -1.52 -12.00 -2.51
CA TYR A 204 -2.10 -13.31 -2.82
C TYR A 204 -3.31 -13.13 -3.72
N VAL A 205 -3.44 -13.99 -4.73
CA VAL A 205 -4.65 -14.01 -5.56
C VAL A 205 -5.88 -14.17 -4.67
N SER A 206 -6.89 -13.32 -4.85
CA SER A 206 -8.04 -13.24 -3.92
C SER A 206 -9.39 -13.10 -4.62
N GLY A 207 -9.52 -13.69 -5.79
CA GLY A 207 -10.79 -13.73 -6.53
C GLY A 207 -10.66 -13.25 -7.97
N ARG A 208 -11.76 -13.37 -8.70
CA ARG A 208 -11.83 -13.14 -10.14
C ARG A 208 -13.09 -12.42 -10.54
N LYS A 209 -13.00 -11.69 -11.66
CA LYS A 209 -14.16 -11.17 -12.39
C LYS A 209 -14.00 -11.51 -13.88
N PRO A 210 -15.01 -12.05 -14.57
CA PRO A 210 -14.87 -12.34 -15.99
C PRO A 210 -14.64 -11.08 -16.81
N TYR A 211 -15.25 -9.96 -16.37
CA TYR A 211 -15.06 -8.61 -16.92
C TYR A 211 -15.41 -7.56 -15.89
N PHE A 212 -14.89 -6.36 -16.09
CA PHE A 212 -15.37 -5.11 -15.46
C PHE A 212 -15.00 -3.92 -16.36
N GLY A 213 -15.61 -2.77 -16.09
CA GLY A 213 -15.38 -1.56 -16.86
C GLY A 213 -16.20 -0.38 -16.39
N SER A 214 -16.37 0.59 -17.28
CA SER A 214 -17.19 1.78 -17.14
C SER A 214 -17.94 2.04 -18.45
N ASP A 215 -18.61 3.17 -18.57
CA ASP A 215 -19.30 3.58 -19.79
C ASP A 215 -18.37 3.84 -20.98
N THR A 216 -17.05 3.89 -20.74
CA THR A 216 -16.04 4.22 -21.75
C THR A 216 -15.10 3.07 -22.10
N TYR A 217 -14.99 2.06 -21.24
CA TYR A 217 -14.09 0.92 -21.48
C TYR A 217 -14.55 -0.32 -20.72
N SER A 218 -14.06 -1.47 -21.17
CA SER A 218 -14.13 -2.73 -20.44
C SER A 218 -12.83 -3.49 -20.51
N VAL A 219 -12.64 -4.43 -19.58
CA VAL A 219 -11.52 -5.38 -19.54
C VAL A 219 -12.03 -6.78 -19.24
N LYS A 220 -11.29 -7.80 -19.66
CA LYS A 220 -11.65 -9.21 -19.50
C LYS A 220 -10.66 -9.94 -18.60
N TYR A 221 -11.08 -11.08 -18.04
CA TYR A 221 -10.23 -12.01 -17.30
C TYR A 221 -9.48 -11.36 -16.14
N ALA A 222 -10.20 -10.65 -15.28
CA ALA A 222 -9.62 -9.94 -14.17
C ALA A 222 -9.35 -10.87 -12.99
N THR A 223 -8.07 -11.04 -12.63
CA THR A 223 -7.60 -11.77 -11.45
C THR A 223 -7.12 -10.77 -10.41
N ARG A 224 -7.72 -10.80 -9.21
CA ARG A 224 -7.48 -9.80 -8.17
C ARG A 224 -6.14 -10.02 -7.49
N ILE A 225 -5.34 -8.96 -7.43
CA ILE A 225 -4.10 -8.88 -6.65
C ILE A 225 -4.46 -8.49 -5.21
N ARG A 226 -5.06 -7.32 -5.04
CA ARG A 226 -5.54 -6.79 -3.76
C ARG A 226 -6.47 -5.59 -3.98
N GLY A 227 -7.55 -5.47 -3.20
CA GLY A 227 -8.51 -4.37 -3.33
C GLY A 227 -9.06 -4.28 -4.75
N SER A 228 -8.81 -3.16 -5.43
CA SER A 228 -9.18 -2.96 -6.84
C SER A 228 -8.01 -3.08 -7.82
N TYR A 229 -6.87 -3.63 -7.39
CA TYR A 229 -5.76 -3.94 -8.26
C TYR A 229 -5.91 -5.35 -8.83
N TYR A 230 -5.85 -5.45 -10.16
CA TYR A 230 -6.05 -6.69 -10.90
C TYR A 230 -4.97 -6.88 -11.96
N TYR A 231 -4.67 -8.14 -12.29
CA TYR A 231 -4.24 -8.52 -13.63
C TYR A 231 -5.48 -8.62 -14.50
N HIS A 232 -5.45 -8.05 -15.70
CA HIS A 232 -6.58 -8.12 -16.65
C HIS A 232 -6.10 -7.89 -18.09
N SER A 233 -6.96 -8.08 -19.06
CA SER A 233 -6.66 -7.86 -20.47
C SER A 233 -6.33 -6.41 -20.81
N ILE A 234 -5.86 -6.17 -22.02
CA ILE A 234 -5.90 -4.87 -22.71
C ILE A 234 -7.33 -4.28 -22.69
N LEU A 235 -7.47 -3.01 -23.10
CA LEU A 235 -8.77 -2.33 -23.03
C LEU A 235 -9.63 -2.59 -24.26
N PHE A 236 -10.90 -2.79 -23.99
CA PHE A 236 -11.98 -2.86 -24.98
C PHE A 236 -12.94 -1.66 -24.80
N ASN A 237 -13.78 -1.40 -25.82
CA ASN A 237 -14.93 -0.52 -25.69
C ASN A 237 -15.87 -0.99 -24.57
N SER A 238 -16.85 -0.20 -24.20
CA SER A 238 -17.78 -0.53 -23.10
C SER A 238 -18.51 -1.86 -23.30
N GLU A 239 -18.82 -2.21 -24.55
CA GLU A 239 -19.49 -3.46 -24.96
C GLU A 239 -18.56 -4.68 -24.94
N GLY A 240 -17.23 -4.47 -24.88
CA GLY A 240 -16.23 -5.54 -24.89
C GLY A 240 -16.01 -6.20 -26.26
N THR A 241 -16.41 -5.54 -27.34
CA THR A 241 -16.36 -6.09 -28.70
C THR A 241 -15.17 -5.63 -29.51
N GLU A 242 -14.66 -4.40 -29.27
CA GLU A 242 -13.56 -3.79 -30.00
C GLU A 242 -12.42 -3.39 -29.07
N ILE A 243 -11.18 -3.62 -29.49
CA ILE A 243 -9.99 -3.18 -28.75
C ILE A 243 -9.83 -1.67 -28.96
N ILE A 244 -9.69 -0.92 -27.85
CA ILE A 244 -9.46 0.53 -27.86
C ILE A 244 -8.05 0.92 -27.41
N ASP A 245 -7.34 0.06 -26.67
CA ASP A 245 -5.94 0.26 -26.29
C ASP A 245 -5.26 -1.08 -26.01
N ASP A 246 -4.35 -1.49 -26.90
CA ASP A 246 -3.59 -2.73 -26.86
C ASP A 246 -2.13 -2.54 -26.42
N ARG A 247 -1.74 -1.32 -26.04
CA ARG A 247 -0.35 -0.99 -25.70
C ARG A 247 0.12 -1.72 -24.46
N LEU A 248 1.18 -2.50 -24.61
CA LEU A 248 1.92 -3.17 -23.52
C LEU A 248 3.33 -2.55 -23.38
N GLY A 249 4.03 -2.91 -22.30
CA GLY A 249 5.36 -2.39 -22.01
C GLY A 249 5.41 -0.93 -21.53
N MET A 250 4.29 -0.34 -21.14
CA MET A 250 4.16 1.07 -20.82
C MET A 250 3.60 1.32 -19.42
N ALA A 251 3.68 2.56 -18.93
CA ALA A 251 3.09 2.99 -17.67
C ALA A 251 1.87 3.89 -17.95
N LEU A 252 0.70 3.30 -18.19
CA LEU A 252 -0.51 3.98 -18.67
C LEU A 252 -1.77 3.71 -17.83
N SER A 253 -1.80 2.63 -17.06
CA SER A 253 -2.99 2.23 -16.32
C SER A 253 -3.26 3.11 -15.08
N HIS A 254 -4.39 2.87 -14.43
CA HIS A 254 -4.73 3.49 -13.14
C HIS A 254 -4.29 2.62 -11.95
N GLY A 255 -3.27 1.76 -12.15
CA GLY A 255 -2.67 0.93 -11.10
C GLY A 255 -2.78 -0.57 -11.37
N CYS A 256 -3.77 -1.04 -12.11
CA CYS A 256 -3.88 -2.43 -12.54
C CYS A 256 -2.73 -2.81 -13.51
N ILE A 257 -2.51 -4.10 -13.66
CA ILE A 257 -1.53 -4.67 -14.60
C ILE A 257 -2.29 -5.23 -15.80
N ARG A 258 -2.10 -4.59 -16.97
CA ARG A 258 -2.67 -5.04 -18.24
C ARG A 258 -1.76 -6.06 -18.91
N LEU A 259 -2.37 -7.07 -19.47
CA LEU A 259 -1.71 -8.15 -20.22
C LEU A 259 -2.41 -8.31 -21.57
N ALA A 260 -1.78 -9.01 -22.49
CA ALA A 260 -2.47 -9.53 -23.68
C ALA A 260 -3.68 -10.37 -23.24
N VAL A 261 -4.69 -10.46 -24.08
CA VAL A 261 -5.97 -11.12 -23.73
C VAL A 261 -5.74 -12.55 -23.28
N GLU A 262 -4.97 -13.32 -24.08
CA GLU A 262 -4.64 -14.72 -23.82
C GLU A 262 -3.83 -14.91 -22.55
N ASN A 263 -2.95 -13.97 -22.19
CA ASN A 263 -2.13 -14.03 -20.98
C ASN A 263 -2.97 -13.75 -19.73
N ALA A 264 -3.86 -12.75 -19.81
CA ALA A 264 -4.82 -12.48 -18.73
C ALA A 264 -5.79 -13.66 -18.54
N GLN A 265 -6.27 -14.25 -19.63
CA GLN A 265 -7.11 -15.44 -19.61
C GLN A 265 -6.37 -16.62 -18.98
N TRP A 266 -5.12 -16.85 -19.34
CA TRP A 266 -4.32 -17.93 -18.78
C TRP A 266 -4.22 -17.81 -17.24
N ILE A 267 -3.90 -16.62 -16.71
CA ILE A 267 -3.90 -16.39 -15.25
C ILE A 267 -5.28 -16.67 -14.64
N TYR A 268 -6.32 -16.15 -15.30
CA TYR A 268 -7.70 -16.29 -14.85
C TYR A 268 -8.14 -17.76 -14.72
N ASP A 269 -7.76 -18.58 -15.71
CA ASP A 269 -8.20 -19.97 -15.78
C ASP A 269 -7.33 -20.94 -14.98
N ASN A 270 -6.02 -20.66 -14.82
CA ASN A 270 -5.05 -21.64 -14.32
C ASN A 270 -4.47 -21.30 -12.93
N VAL A 271 -4.46 -20.03 -12.51
CA VAL A 271 -3.85 -19.65 -11.24
C VAL A 271 -4.87 -19.66 -10.12
N LEU A 272 -4.67 -20.44 -9.08
CA LEU A 272 -5.60 -20.58 -7.98
C LEU A 272 -5.57 -19.37 -7.01
N ASP A 273 -6.66 -19.18 -6.27
CA ASP A 273 -6.67 -18.25 -5.13
C ASP A 273 -5.61 -18.64 -4.12
N THR A 274 -5.11 -17.67 -3.36
CA THR A 274 -3.95 -17.79 -2.46
C THR A 274 -2.59 -17.94 -3.14
N THR A 275 -2.51 -18.02 -4.48
CA THR A 275 -1.22 -17.97 -5.18
C THR A 275 -0.46 -16.70 -4.82
N THR A 276 0.82 -16.85 -4.46
CA THR A 276 1.69 -15.72 -4.11
C THR A 276 1.98 -14.86 -5.33
N ILE A 277 1.90 -13.55 -5.13
CA ILE A 277 2.23 -12.51 -6.11
C ILE A 277 3.31 -11.61 -5.52
N ILE A 278 4.40 -11.36 -6.25
CA ILE A 278 5.44 -10.40 -5.86
C ILE A 278 5.54 -9.32 -6.93
N ILE A 279 5.42 -8.06 -6.52
CA ILE A 279 5.48 -6.89 -7.41
C ILE A 279 6.52 -5.90 -6.87
N ASN A 280 7.50 -5.49 -7.70
CA ASN A 280 8.51 -4.49 -7.33
C ASN A 280 8.99 -3.60 -8.50
#